data_18c40903c4ca1cba54df333cd024c8ec
#
_entry.id   18c40903c4ca1cba54df333cd024c8ec
#
_cell.length_a   1.000
_cell.length_b   1.000
_cell.length_c   1.000
_cell.angle_alpha   90.00
_cell.angle_beta   90.00
_cell.angle_gamma   90.00
#
_symmetry.space_group_name_H-M   'P 1'
#
loop_
_entity.id
_entity.type
_entity.pdbx_description
1 polymer ?
#
loop_
_entity_poly.entity_id
_entity_poly.type
_entity_poly.pdbx_seq_one_letter_code
_entity_poly.pdbx_strand_id
1 'polypeptide(L)'
;MAIYHLTAKTGSRSGGQSARAKADYIQREGKYARDMDEVLHAESGHMPEFVERPADYWDAADLYERANGRLFKEVEFALPVELTLDQQKALASEFAQHLTGAERLPYTLAIHAGGGENPHCHLMISERINDGIERPAAQWFKRYNGKTPEKGGAQKTEALKPKAWLEQTREAWADHANRALERAGHDARIDHRTLEAQGIERLPGVHLGPNVVEMEGRGIRTDRADVALNIDTANAQIIDLQEYREAIDHERNRQSEEIQRHQRVSGADRTAGPEHGDTGRRSPAGHEPDPAGQRGAGGGVAESPAPDRGGMGGAGQRVAGGSRRGE
;
A
#
# COMPACT_ATOMS: atom_id res chain seq x y z
N MET A 1 3.08 -16.25 -3.72
CA MET A 1 1.93 -15.44 -3.24
C MET A 1 2.27 -13.98 -3.43
N ALA A 2 1.40 -13.23 -4.12
CA ALA A 2 1.62 -11.81 -4.38
C ALA A 2 1.83 -11.03 -3.07
N ILE A 3 2.89 -10.22 -3.03
CA ILE A 3 3.28 -9.44 -1.85
C ILE A 3 3.11 -7.97 -2.17
N TYR A 4 2.44 -7.21 -1.29
CA TYR A 4 2.37 -5.77 -1.43
C TYR A 4 3.70 -5.14 -0.97
N HIS A 5 4.33 -4.39 -1.88
CA HIS A 5 5.42 -3.49 -1.53
C HIS A 5 5.39 -2.27 -2.46
N LEU A 6 5.42 -1.07 -1.89
CA LEU A 6 5.68 0.16 -2.61
C LEU A 6 6.37 1.18 -1.70
N THR A 7 7.50 1.69 -2.15
CA THR A 7 8.21 2.81 -1.52
C THR A 7 8.43 3.95 -2.51
N ALA A 8 8.50 5.18 -2.01
CA ALA A 8 8.87 6.34 -2.80
C ALA A 8 9.96 7.15 -2.12
N LYS A 9 10.98 7.51 -2.88
CA LYS A 9 12.14 8.29 -2.42
C LYS A 9 12.34 9.48 -3.35
N THR A 10 12.99 10.53 -2.87
CA THR A 10 13.32 11.70 -3.70
C THR A 10 14.82 11.87 -3.71
N GLY A 11 15.40 11.88 -4.89
CA GLY A 11 16.81 12.21 -5.10
C GLY A 11 17.02 13.71 -5.29
N SER A 12 18.02 14.28 -4.61
CA SER A 12 18.36 15.69 -4.70
C SER A 12 19.87 15.96 -4.76
N ARG A 13 20.25 17.04 -5.41
CA ARG A 13 21.67 17.48 -5.44
C ARG A 13 22.20 17.82 -4.05
N SER A 14 21.41 18.50 -3.26
CA SER A 14 21.80 18.84 -1.87
C SER A 14 21.97 17.62 -0.98
N GLY A 15 21.34 16.49 -1.31
CA GLY A 15 21.52 15.19 -0.64
C GLY A 15 22.73 14.39 -1.16
N GLY A 16 23.55 14.96 -2.05
CA GLY A 16 24.73 14.29 -2.61
C GLY A 16 24.40 13.18 -3.61
N GLN A 17 23.16 13.12 -4.13
CA GLN A 17 22.71 12.10 -5.07
C GLN A 17 22.95 12.53 -6.51
N SER A 18 23.16 11.55 -7.40
CA SER A 18 23.25 11.71 -8.85
C SER A 18 22.13 10.98 -9.53
N ALA A 19 21.41 11.66 -10.43
CA ALA A 19 20.35 11.05 -11.24
C ALA A 19 20.94 10.05 -12.23
N ARG A 20 22.10 10.39 -12.85
CA ARG A 20 22.79 9.47 -13.74
C ARG A 20 23.23 8.21 -13.05
N ALA A 21 23.90 8.31 -11.89
CA ALA A 21 24.34 7.15 -11.14
C ALA A 21 23.17 6.26 -10.71
N LYS A 22 22.01 6.87 -10.40
CA LYS A 22 20.81 6.10 -10.08
C LYS A 22 20.22 5.43 -11.31
N ALA A 23 20.17 6.10 -12.46
CA ALA A 23 19.73 5.50 -13.72
C ALA A 23 20.62 4.31 -14.13
N ASP A 24 21.96 4.48 -14.07
CA ASP A 24 22.93 3.39 -14.31
C ASP A 24 22.70 2.22 -13.35
N TYR A 25 22.42 2.52 -12.07
CA TYR A 25 22.15 1.48 -11.07
C TYR A 25 20.91 0.66 -11.42
N ILE A 26 19.78 1.30 -11.72
CA ILE A 26 18.54 0.57 -12.02
C ILE A 26 18.60 -0.17 -13.37
N GLN A 27 19.36 0.35 -14.35
CA GLN A 27 19.54 -0.28 -15.65
C GLN A 27 20.71 -1.26 -15.69
N ARG A 28 21.46 -1.40 -14.58
CA ARG A 28 22.69 -2.21 -14.48
C ARG A 28 23.70 -1.84 -15.56
N GLU A 29 23.89 -0.54 -15.76
CA GLU A 29 24.86 0.01 -16.71
C GLU A 29 26.13 0.50 -16.01
N GLY A 30 27.15 0.79 -16.78
CA GLY A 30 28.41 1.35 -16.32
C GLY A 30 29.08 0.48 -15.24
N LYS A 31 29.36 1.03 -14.06
CA LYS A 31 30.00 0.31 -12.94
C LYS A 31 29.11 -0.77 -12.32
N TYR A 32 27.80 -0.71 -12.55
CA TYR A 32 26.81 -1.65 -12.01
C TYR A 32 26.51 -2.84 -12.97
N ALA A 33 27.13 -2.90 -14.15
CA ALA A 33 26.92 -3.96 -15.14
C ALA A 33 27.32 -5.37 -14.65
N ARG A 34 28.00 -5.47 -13.49
CA ARG A 34 28.44 -6.74 -12.89
C ARG A 34 27.58 -7.15 -11.69
N ASP A 35 26.55 -6.37 -11.35
CA ASP A 35 25.65 -6.73 -10.26
C ASP A 35 24.89 -8.02 -10.60
N MET A 36 24.73 -8.89 -9.58
CA MET A 36 24.15 -10.23 -9.72
C MET A 36 22.66 -10.24 -10.05
N ASP A 37 21.97 -9.12 -9.82
CA ASP A 37 20.54 -9.01 -10.06
C ASP A 37 20.27 -8.63 -11.52
N GLU A 38 19.60 -9.51 -12.23
CA GLU A 38 19.35 -9.40 -13.67
C GLU A 38 18.25 -8.35 -13.95
N VAL A 39 18.51 -7.49 -14.95
CA VAL A 39 17.49 -6.61 -15.51
C VAL A 39 16.69 -7.35 -16.56
N LEU A 40 15.43 -7.61 -16.26
CA LEU A 40 14.51 -8.34 -17.15
C LEU A 40 13.89 -7.45 -18.22
N HIS A 41 13.80 -6.14 -17.94
CA HIS A 41 13.22 -5.14 -18.82
C HIS A 41 13.64 -3.74 -18.41
N ALA A 42 13.85 -2.87 -19.39
CA ALA A 42 14.02 -1.43 -19.17
C ALA A 42 13.32 -0.66 -20.26
N GLU A 43 12.66 0.45 -19.88
CA GLU A 43 12.04 1.39 -20.81
C GLU A 43 12.12 2.82 -20.29
N SER A 44 11.90 3.79 -21.18
CA SER A 44 11.83 5.19 -20.85
C SER A 44 10.75 5.86 -21.68
N GLY A 45 10.13 6.90 -21.13
CA GLY A 45 9.07 7.60 -21.83
C GLY A 45 9.04 9.10 -21.55
N HIS A 46 8.31 9.82 -22.39
CA HIS A 46 8.09 11.26 -22.31
C HIS A 46 9.37 12.12 -22.34
N MET A 47 10.47 11.56 -22.88
CA MET A 47 11.73 12.28 -22.99
C MET A 47 11.60 13.49 -23.94
N PRO A 48 12.24 14.65 -23.64
CA PRO A 48 12.30 15.79 -24.55
C PRO A 48 13.22 15.51 -25.73
N GLU A 49 13.08 16.30 -26.80
CA GLU A 49 13.80 16.08 -28.08
C GLU A 49 15.33 16.12 -28.00
N PHE A 50 15.90 16.83 -27.04
CA PHE A 50 17.37 16.88 -26.90
C PHE A 50 17.97 15.55 -26.40
N VAL A 51 17.14 14.57 -26.04
CA VAL A 51 17.57 13.28 -25.47
C VAL A 51 17.70 12.26 -26.58
N GLU A 52 18.92 11.83 -26.86
CA GLU A 52 19.20 10.72 -27.78
C GLU A 52 19.09 9.36 -27.06
N ARG A 53 19.63 9.28 -25.84
CA ARG A 53 19.56 8.10 -24.96
C ARG A 53 18.96 8.51 -23.63
N PRO A 54 18.15 7.67 -22.98
CA PRO A 54 17.55 8.00 -21.66
C PRO A 54 18.54 8.49 -20.62
N ALA A 55 19.76 7.93 -20.63
CA ALA A 55 20.87 8.34 -19.76
C ALA A 55 21.27 9.82 -19.93
N ASP A 56 21.18 10.37 -21.14
CA ASP A 56 21.55 11.76 -21.43
C ASP A 56 20.61 12.77 -20.72
N TYR A 57 19.35 12.36 -20.48
CA TYR A 57 18.42 13.15 -19.67
C TYR A 57 18.90 13.29 -18.22
N TRP A 58 19.32 12.15 -17.64
CA TRP A 58 19.74 12.13 -16.24
C TRP A 58 21.12 12.77 -16.03
N ASP A 59 22.02 12.68 -17.02
CA ASP A 59 23.24 13.48 -17.06
C ASP A 59 22.96 14.98 -17.09
N ALA A 60 22.02 15.41 -17.93
CA ALA A 60 21.62 16.81 -18.02
C ALA A 60 20.95 17.30 -16.72
N ALA A 61 20.18 16.43 -16.04
CA ALA A 61 19.62 16.74 -14.73
C ALA A 61 20.73 17.00 -13.69
N ASP A 62 21.74 16.14 -13.63
CA ASP A 62 22.88 16.32 -12.74
C ASP A 62 23.70 17.58 -13.07
N LEU A 63 23.84 17.92 -14.34
CA LEU A 63 24.65 19.06 -14.77
C LEU A 63 23.92 20.40 -14.54
N TYR A 64 22.64 20.48 -14.90
CA TYR A 64 21.93 21.77 -15.05
C TYR A 64 20.87 22.04 -13.97
N GLU A 65 20.42 21.03 -13.18
CA GLU A 65 19.46 21.32 -12.11
C GLU A 65 20.13 22.15 -11.01
N ARG A 66 19.36 22.99 -10.34
CA ARG A 66 19.87 23.88 -9.29
C ARG A 66 20.46 23.08 -8.11
N ALA A 67 21.40 23.67 -7.38
CA ALA A 67 22.10 23.03 -6.26
C ALA A 67 21.15 22.46 -5.20
N ASN A 68 20.01 23.11 -4.96
CA ASN A 68 18.97 22.64 -4.03
C ASN A 68 17.80 21.94 -4.78
N GLY A 69 17.99 21.60 -6.05
CA GLY A 69 16.95 20.99 -6.88
C GLY A 69 16.75 19.50 -6.56
N ARG A 70 15.49 19.07 -6.65
CA ARG A 70 15.17 17.64 -6.73
C ARG A 70 15.48 17.18 -8.14
N LEU A 71 16.18 16.05 -8.24
CA LEU A 71 16.64 15.46 -9.50
C LEU A 71 15.61 14.49 -10.06
N PHE A 72 15.08 13.65 -9.18
CA PHE A 72 14.10 12.60 -9.52
C PHE A 72 13.24 12.24 -8.32
N LYS A 73 12.11 11.62 -8.60
CA LYS A 73 11.36 10.80 -7.66
C LYS A 73 11.47 9.35 -8.10
N GLU A 74 11.87 8.49 -7.20
CA GLU A 74 11.90 7.04 -7.41
C GLU A 74 10.66 6.43 -6.75
N VAL A 75 9.99 5.54 -7.48
CA VAL A 75 8.97 4.62 -6.96
C VAL A 75 9.48 3.22 -7.20
N GLU A 76 9.58 2.44 -6.13
CA GLU A 76 9.99 1.03 -6.16
C GLU A 76 8.82 0.18 -5.72
N PHE A 77 8.45 -0.83 -6.49
CA PHE A 77 7.28 -1.67 -6.21
C PHE A 77 7.52 -3.12 -6.64
N ALA A 78 7.02 -4.06 -5.82
CA ALA A 78 7.10 -5.49 -6.11
C ALA A 78 6.08 -5.88 -7.17
N LEU A 79 6.48 -6.74 -8.10
CA LEU A 79 5.61 -7.31 -9.12
C LEU A 79 5.09 -8.68 -8.67
N PRO A 80 3.81 -9.02 -8.92
CA PRO A 80 3.29 -10.34 -8.58
C PRO A 80 4.05 -11.44 -9.31
N VAL A 81 4.55 -12.42 -8.57
CA VAL A 81 5.28 -13.59 -9.11
C VAL A 81 4.37 -14.53 -9.90
N GLU A 82 3.07 -14.44 -9.69
CA GLU A 82 2.05 -15.20 -10.43
C GLU A 82 1.93 -14.78 -11.89
N LEU A 83 2.34 -13.54 -12.21
CA LEU A 83 2.29 -13.01 -13.57
C LEU A 83 3.51 -13.46 -14.38
N THR A 84 3.29 -13.76 -15.65
CA THR A 84 4.39 -13.95 -16.60
C THR A 84 5.19 -12.66 -16.78
N LEU A 85 6.43 -12.78 -17.26
CA LEU A 85 7.28 -11.59 -17.50
C LEU A 85 6.60 -10.56 -18.43
N ASP A 86 5.89 -11.00 -19.46
CA ASP A 86 5.20 -10.07 -20.35
C ASP A 86 4.01 -9.38 -19.68
N GLN A 87 3.32 -10.08 -18.80
CA GLN A 87 2.26 -9.46 -17.96
C GLN A 87 2.85 -8.48 -16.93
N GLN A 88 4.01 -8.81 -16.34
CA GLN A 88 4.74 -7.92 -15.44
C GLN A 88 5.22 -6.64 -16.15
N LYS A 89 5.75 -6.76 -17.38
CA LYS A 89 6.12 -5.61 -18.22
C LYS A 89 4.91 -4.72 -18.51
N ALA A 90 3.80 -5.32 -18.97
CA ALA A 90 2.58 -4.58 -19.26
C ALA A 90 2.06 -3.85 -18.02
N LEU A 91 2.03 -4.51 -16.85
CA LEU A 91 1.62 -3.91 -15.59
C LEU A 91 2.52 -2.75 -15.17
N ALA A 92 3.85 -2.91 -15.27
CA ALA A 92 4.80 -1.86 -14.92
C ALA A 92 4.66 -0.63 -15.84
N SER A 93 4.51 -0.86 -17.15
CA SER A 93 4.29 0.22 -18.13
C SER A 93 2.94 0.92 -17.93
N GLU A 94 1.85 0.18 -17.69
CA GLU A 94 0.53 0.75 -17.37
C GLU A 94 0.61 1.65 -16.12
N PHE A 95 1.30 1.20 -15.08
CA PHE A 95 1.44 1.97 -13.85
C PHE A 95 2.35 3.19 -14.02
N ALA A 96 3.46 3.07 -14.78
CA ALA A 96 4.30 4.21 -15.14
C ALA A 96 3.50 5.28 -15.92
N GLN A 97 2.68 4.88 -16.88
CA GLN A 97 1.79 5.79 -17.61
C GLN A 97 0.73 6.43 -16.71
N HIS A 98 0.18 5.69 -15.75
CA HIS A 98 -0.74 6.24 -14.74
C HIS A 98 -0.09 7.39 -13.95
N LEU A 99 1.18 7.24 -13.55
CA LEU A 99 1.89 8.24 -12.74
C LEU A 99 2.44 9.42 -13.55
N THR A 100 2.74 9.22 -14.83
CA THR A 100 3.51 10.18 -15.64
C THR A 100 2.75 10.75 -16.83
N GLY A 101 1.73 10.04 -17.32
CA GLY A 101 1.10 10.30 -18.61
C GLY A 101 0.35 11.62 -18.68
N ALA A 102 -0.37 12.01 -17.62
CA ALA A 102 -1.19 13.22 -17.59
C ALA A 102 -0.39 14.51 -17.87
N GLU A 103 0.83 14.59 -17.33
CA GLU A 103 1.72 15.74 -17.49
C GLU A 103 2.95 15.41 -18.36
N ARG A 104 2.98 14.23 -18.98
CA ARG A 104 4.10 13.75 -19.79
C ARG A 104 5.44 13.90 -19.08
N LEU A 105 5.53 13.41 -17.83
CA LEU A 105 6.74 13.49 -17.04
C LEU A 105 7.79 12.50 -17.57
N PRO A 106 9.01 12.95 -17.93
CA PRO A 106 10.08 12.04 -18.35
C PRO A 106 10.36 10.98 -17.27
N TYR A 107 10.46 9.73 -17.70
CA TYR A 107 10.72 8.62 -16.77
C TYR A 107 11.66 7.57 -17.35
N THR A 108 12.28 6.81 -16.49
CA THR A 108 13.02 5.58 -16.80
C THR A 108 12.60 4.52 -15.78
N LEU A 109 12.21 3.35 -16.26
CA LEU A 109 11.93 2.19 -15.41
C LEU A 109 12.83 1.02 -15.75
N ALA A 110 13.05 0.16 -14.76
CA ALA A 110 13.69 -1.14 -14.94
C ALA A 110 13.05 -2.17 -14.04
N ILE A 111 12.85 -3.39 -14.56
CA ILE A 111 12.37 -4.56 -13.83
C ILE A 111 13.57 -5.43 -13.50
N HIS A 112 13.77 -5.73 -12.22
CA HIS A 112 14.79 -6.61 -11.71
C HIS A 112 14.21 -7.98 -11.36
N ALA A 113 14.99 -9.04 -11.56
CA ALA A 113 14.60 -10.40 -11.26
C ALA A 113 14.42 -10.68 -9.76
N GLY A 114 15.15 -9.94 -8.90
CA GLY A 114 15.11 -10.14 -7.45
C GLY A 114 15.45 -11.55 -7.01
N GLY A 115 16.43 -12.19 -7.66
CA GLY A 115 16.78 -13.59 -7.43
C GLY A 115 15.73 -14.60 -7.92
N GLY A 116 14.72 -14.15 -8.69
CA GLY A 116 13.62 -14.96 -9.20
C GLY A 116 12.42 -15.09 -8.26
N GLU A 117 12.57 -14.73 -7.00
CA GLU A 117 11.51 -14.84 -5.98
C GLU A 117 10.83 -13.50 -5.65
N ASN A 118 11.48 -12.40 -6.02
CA ASN A 118 10.98 -11.05 -5.71
C ASN A 118 11.18 -10.09 -6.90
N PRO A 119 10.50 -10.32 -8.03
CA PRO A 119 10.56 -9.40 -9.15
C PRO A 119 10.03 -8.04 -8.73
N HIS A 120 10.78 -6.98 -9.04
CA HIS A 120 10.42 -5.63 -8.63
C HIS A 120 10.81 -4.61 -9.69
N CYS A 121 10.10 -3.51 -9.69
CA CYS A 121 10.31 -2.42 -10.63
C CYS A 121 10.85 -1.18 -9.89
N HIS A 122 11.89 -0.58 -10.46
CA HIS A 122 12.33 0.76 -10.13
C HIS A 122 11.86 1.72 -11.20
N LEU A 123 11.11 2.74 -10.81
CA LEU A 123 10.61 3.80 -11.69
C LEU A 123 11.18 5.13 -11.23
N MET A 124 12.05 5.72 -12.03
CA MET A 124 12.55 7.09 -11.86
C MET A 124 11.69 8.06 -12.65
N ILE A 125 11.17 9.09 -11.99
CA ILE A 125 10.29 10.11 -12.59
C ILE A 125 10.95 11.47 -12.41
N SER A 126 11.04 12.25 -13.50
CA SER A 126 11.37 13.67 -13.43
C SER A 126 10.14 14.46 -12.99
N GLU A 127 10.36 15.52 -12.19
CA GLU A 127 9.30 16.46 -11.87
C GLU A 127 9.04 17.50 -12.98
N ARG A 128 9.79 17.46 -14.08
CA ARG A 128 9.64 18.43 -15.19
C ARG A 128 8.65 17.92 -16.23
N ILE A 129 7.68 18.77 -16.54
CA ILE A 129 6.63 18.51 -17.53
C ILE A 129 7.21 18.63 -18.93
N ASN A 130 7.02 17.62 -19.78
CA ASN A 130 7.31 17.75 -21.21
C ASN A 130 6.13 18.42 -21.91
N ASP A 131 6.19 19.76 -21.97
CA ASP A 131 5.17 20.61 -22.57
C ASP A 131 5.25 20.70 -24.11
N GLY A 132 6.16 19.94 -24.74
CA GLY A 132 6.35 19.90 -26.19
C GLY A 132 7.12 21.10 -26.76
N ILE A 133 7.57 22.03 -25.90
CA ILE A 133 8.42 23.14 -26.37
C ILE A 133 9.86 22.63 -26.45
N GLU A 134 10.45 22.76 -27.62
CA GLU A 134 11.86 22.42 -27.85
C GLU A 134 12.77 23.35 -27.05
N ARG A 135 13.65 22.77 -26.26
CA ARG A 135 14.65 23.49 -25.46
C ARG A 135 15.94 22.70 -25.43
N PRO A 136 17.09 23.32 -25.59
CA PRO A 136 18.36 22.63 -25.28
C PRO A 136 18.44 22.26 -23.80
N ALA A 137 19.19 21.23 -23.46
CA ALA A 137 19.31 20.67 -22.10
C ALA A 137 19.56 21.75 -21.03
N ALA A 138 20.51 22.66 -21.27
CA ALA A 138 20.83 23.74 -20.32
C ALA A 138 19.66 24.70 -20.08
N GLN A 139 18.76 24.88 -21.04
CA GLN A 139 17.56 25.69 -20.87
C GLN A 139 16.44 24.88 -20.17
N TRP A 140 16.25 23.60 -20.52
CA TRP A 140 15.23 22.75 -19.96
C TRP A 140 15.22 22.77 -18.42
N PHE A 141 16.37 22.75 -17.80
CA PHE A 141 16.53 22.75 -16.34
C PHE A 141 16.54 24.13 -15.68
N LYS A 142 16.40 25.24 -16.45
CA LYS A 142 16.25 26.57 -15.87
C LYS A 142 14.92 26.75 -15.13
N ARG A 143 14.78 27.91 -14.48
CA ARG A 143 13.52 28.30 -13.84
C ARG A 143 12.45 28.48 -14.92
N TYR A 144 11.26 27.97 -14.67
CA TYR A 144 10.09 28.19 -15.52
C TYR A 144 9.73 29.68 -15.56
N ASN A 145 9.32 30.14 -16.74
CA ASN A 145 8.83 31.49 -16.97
C ASN A 145 7.37 31.43 -17.48
N GLY A 146 6.42 31.70 -16.58
CA GLY A 146 4.99 31.58 -16.88
C GLY A 146 4.48 32.62 -17.89
N LYS A 147 5.23 33.73 -18.13
CA LYS A 147 4.85 34.76 -19.12
C LYS A 147 5.32 34.40 -20.53
N THR A 148 6.48 33.78 -20.64
CA THR A 148 7.14 33.40 -21.90
C THR A 148 7.76 32.02 -21.71
N PRO A 149 6.94 30.91 -21.74
CA PRO A 149 7.42 29.57 -21.45
C PRO A 149 8.59 29.13 -22.32
N GLU A 150 8.62 29.56 -23.59
CA GLU A 150 9.68 29.27 -24.55
C GLU A 150 11.05 29.86 -24.16
N LYS A 151 11.07 30.91 -23.32
CA LYS A 151 12.30 31.53 -22.80
C LYS A 151 12.71 30.98 -21.44
N GLY A 152 11.85 30.25 -20.80
CA GLY A 152 12.07 29.59 -19.51
C GLY A 152 12.50 28.12 -19.63
N GLY A 153 12.72 27.48 -18.51
CA GLY A 153 12.87 26.03 -18.42
C GLY A 153 11.51 25.32 -18.39
N ALA A 154 11.52 23.99 -18.48
CA ALA A 154 10.32 23.18 -18.31
C ALA A 154 9.73 23.34 -16.90
N GLN A 155 8.41 23.46 -16.81
CA GLN A 155 7.72 23.60 -15.52
C GLN A 155 7.89 22.34 -14.68
N LYS A 156 8.05 22.48 -13.36
CA LYS A 156 7.97 21.36 -12.43
C LYS A 156 6.53 21.13 -12.00
N THR A 157 6.11 19.88 -12.02
CA THR A 157 4.79 19.46 -11.50
C THR A 157 4.67 19.72 -10.00
N GLU A 158 3.47 20.05 -9.58
CA GLU A 158 3.09 20.08 -8.16
C GLU A 158 2.45 18.75 -7.72
N ALA A 159 2.02 17.89 -8.67
CA ALA A 159 1.26 16.69 -8.39
C ALA A 159 2.03 15.68 -7.50
N LEU A 160 3.34 15.57 -7.66
CA LEU A 160 4.18 14.62 -6.91
C LEU A 160 4.60 15.11 -5.51
N LYS A 161 4.17 16.31 -5.08
CA LYS A 161 4.60 16.92 -3.82
C LYS A 161 3.73 16.61 -2.61
N PRO A 162 2.39 16.54 -2.71
CA PRO A 162 1.53 16.34 -1.55
C PRO A 162 1.83 15.04 -0.81
N LYS A 163 1.70 15.04 0.52
CA LYS A 163 1.82 13.81 1.33
C LYS A 163 0.80 12.76 0.89
N ALA A 164 -0.42 13.20 0.57
CA ALA A 164 -1.49 12.34 0.06
C ALA A 164 -1.15 11.63 -1.25
N TRP A 165 -0.22 12.19 -2.07
CA TRP A 165 0.22 11.54 -3.30
C TRP A 165 0.77 10.12 -3.05
N LEU A 166 1.54 9.93 -1.99
CA LEU A 166 2.09 8.61 -1.67
C LEU A 166 0.99 7.60 -1.32
N GLU A 167 -0.03 8.03 -0.57
CA GLU A 167 -1.16 7.18 -0.19
C GLU A 167 -1.98 6.81 -1.43
N GLN A 168 -2.30 7.79 -2.28
CA GLN A 168 -2.98 7.58 -3.56
C GLN A 168 -2.18 6.68 -4.51
N THR A 169 -0.85 6.85 -4.56
CA THR A 169 0.03 6.00 -5.37
C THR A 169 0.03 4.55 -4.88
N ARG A 170 -0.02 4.33 -3.56
CA ARG A 170 -0.10 2.99 -2.96
C ARG A 170 -1.41 2.30 -3.26
N GLU A 171 -2.52 3.02 -3.14
CA GLU A 171 -3.85 2.53 -3.50
C GLU A 171 -3.92 2.20 -5.01
N ALA A 172 -3.50 3.14 -5.86
CA ALA A 172 -3.46 2.94 -7.31
C ALA A 172 -2.60 1.74 -7.71
N TRP A 173 -1.46 1.51 -7.03
CA TRP A 173 -0.63 0.33 -7.28
C TRP A 173 -1.38 -0.97 -6.96
N ALA A 174 -2.02 -1.04 -5.79
CA ALA A 174 -2.80 -2.22 -5.42
C ALA A 174 -3.92 -2.50 -6.45
N ASP A 175 -4.61 -1.47 -6.92
CA ASP A 175 -5.65 -1.58 -7.94
C ASP A 175 -5.11 -2.07 -9.28
N HIS A 176 -3.96 -1.57 -9.75
CA HIS A 176 -3.34 -2.00 -11.01
C HIS A 176 -2.90 -3.47 -10.92
N ALA A 177 -2.22 -3.83 -9.85
CA ALA A 177 -1.75 -5.19 -9.63
C ALA A 177 -2.92 -6.19 -9.51
N ASN A 178 -3.97 -5.84 -8.77
CA ASN A 178 -5.14 -6.69 -8.59
C ASN A 178 -5.91 -6.88 -9.91
N ARG A 179 -6.07 -5.84 -10.72
CA ARG A 179 -6.67 -5.97 -12.06
C ARG A 179 -5.80 -6.84 -13.00
N ALA A 180 -4.48 -6.76 -12.90
CA ALA A 180 -3.59 -7.59 -13.69
C ALA A 180 -3.68 -9.07 -13.28
N LEU A 181 -3.72 -9.36 -11.98
CA LEU A 181 -3.92 -10.71 -11.44
C LEU A 181 -5.28 -11.29 -11.87
N GLU A 182 -6.35 -10.51 -11.79
CA GLU A 182 -7.68 -10.91 -12.23
C GLU A 182 -7.73 -11.22 -13.73
N ARG A 183 -7.16 -10.34 -14.58
CA ARG A 183 -7.06 -10.58 -16.04
C ARG A 183 -6.28 -11.85 -16.37
N ALA A 184 -5.29 -12.21 -15.52
CA ALA A 184 -4.51 -13.42 -15.66
C ALA A 184 -5.16 -14.69 -15.04
N GLY A 185 -6.34 -14.55 -14.39
CA GLY A 185 -7.07 -15.66 -13.78
C GLY A 185 -6.53 -16.12 -12.42
N HIS A 186 -5.79 -15.25 -11.72
CA HIS A 186 -5.27 -15.55 -10.38
C HIS A 186 -6.19 -15.00 -9.28
N ASP A 187 -6.40 -15.77 -8.22
CA ASP A 187 -7.18 -15.36 -7.04
C ASP A 187 -6.39 -14.51 -6.05
N ALA A 188 -5.05 -14.51 -6.17
CA ALA A 188 -4.18 -13.69 -5.32
C ALA A 188 -4.55 -12.21 -5.43
N ARG A 189 -4.55 -11.51 -4.29
CA ARG A 189 -4.78 -10.06 -4.22
C ARG A 189 -3.79 -9.42 -3.25
N ILE A 190 -3.44 -8.17 -3.51
CA ILE A 190 -2.62 -7.33 -2.61
C ILE A 190 -3.47 -6.20 -2.05
N ASP A 191 -3.14 -5.73 -0.84
CA ASP A 191 -3.80 -4.61 -0.18
C ASP A 191 -2.74 -3.60 0.31
N HIS A 192 -2.94 -2.33 0.00
CA HIS A 192 -2.03 -1.24 0.36
C HIS A 192 -2.17 -0.78 1.82
N ARG A 193 -3.26 -1.14 2.49
CA ARG A 193 -3.56 -0.73 3.85
C ARG A 193 -2.68 -1.48 4.86
N THR A 194 -2.57 -0.94 6.06
CA THR A 194 -1.89 -1.64 7.16
C THR A 194 -2.64 -2.93 7.54
N LEU A 195 -1.96 -3.91 8.12
CA LEU A 195 -2.60 -5.15 8.59
C LEU A 195 -3.75 -4.87 9.56
N GLU A 196 -3.58 -3.90 10.45
CA GLU A 196 -4.64 -3.45 11.37
C GLU A 196 -5.88 -2.92 10.61
N ALA A 197 -5.69 -2.09 9.58
CA ALA A 197 -6.79 -1.57 8.76
C ALA A 197 -7.47 -2.64 7.91
N GLN A 198 -6.78 -3.75 7.64
CA GLN A 198 -7.31 -4.94 6.99
C GLN A 198 -8.03 -5.88 7.97
N GLY A 199 -7.98 -5.62 9.28
CA GLY A 199 -8.50 -6.50 10.31
C GLY A 199 -7.66 -7.76 10.55
N ILE A 200 -6.39 -7.74 10.13
CA ILE A 200 -5.46 -8.87 10.28
C ILE A 200 -4.67 -8.70 11.57
N GLU A 201 -4.82 -9.61 12.50
CA GLU A 201 -4.19 -9.60 13.83
C GLU A 201 -2.70 -10.01 13.81
N ARG A 202 -1.95 -9.76 12.73
CA ARG A 202 -0.52 -10.04 12.65
C ARG A 202 0.32 -8.79 12.80
N LEU A 203 1.51 -8.96 13.40
CA LEU A 203 2.50 -7.90 13.47
C LEU A 203 3.15 -7.69 12.09
N PRO A 204 3.35 -6.44 11.64
CA PRO A 204 4.04 -6.18 10.39
C PRO A 204 5.50 -6.63 10.46
N GLY A 205 5.97 -7.30 9.41
CA GLY A 205 7.37 -7.74 9.28
C GLY A 205 8.36 -6.57 9.20
N VAL A 206 9.60 -6.84 9.56
CA VAL A 206 10.70 -5.88 9.46
C VAL A 206 11.57 -6.21 8.26
N HIS A 207 11.72 -5.25 7.35
CA HIS A 207 12.65 -5.40 6.22
C HIS A 207 14.09 -5.41 6.73
N LEU A 208 14.81 -6.52 6.53
CA LEU A 208 16.18 -6.69 7.01
C LEU A 208 17.20 -5.83 6.25
N GLY A 209 17.04 -5.76 4.94
CA GLY A 209 17.99 -5.12 4.03
C GLY A 209 19.21 -6.01 3.71
N PRO A 210 19.89 -5.77 2.57
CA PRO A 210 20.93 -6.66 2.06
C PRO A 210 22.12 -6.83 3.03
N ASN A 211 22.53 -5.78 3.70
CA ASN A 211 23.65 -5.84 4.65
C ASN A 211 23.38 -6.77 5.85
N VAL A 212 22.16 -6.71 6.39
CA VAL A 212 21.75 -7.57 7.52
C VAL A 212 21.66 -9.01 7.06
N VAL A 213 21.06 -9.26 5.88
CA VAL A 213 20.98 -10.60 5.28
C VAL A 213 22.38 -11.18 5.05
N GLU A 214 23.32 -10.40 4.53
CA GLU A 214 24.72 -10.84 4.36
C GLU A 214 25.39 -11.17 5.69
N MET A 215 25.21 -10.32 6.71
CA MET A 215 25.79 -10.55 8.05
C MET A 215 25.23 -11.84 8.67
N GLU A 216 23.92 -12.06 8.62
CA GLU A 216 23.26 -13.28 9.10
C GLU A 216 23.75 -14.52 8.33
N GLY A 217 23.91 -14.42 6.99
CA GLY A 217 24.46 -15.51 6.16
C GLY A 217 25.90 -15.86 6.55
N ARG A 218 26.66 -14.95 7.16
CA ARG A 218 28.00 -15.17 7.71
C ARG A 218 27.98 -15.59 9.19
N GLY A 219 26.80 -15.83 9.78
CA GLY A 219 26.63 -16.23 11.18
C GLY A 219 26.77 -15.07 12.18
N ILE A 220 26.73 -13.81 11.72
CA ILE A 220 26.80 -12.61 12.56
C ILE A 220 25.37 -12.18 12.90
N ARG A 221 24.95 -12.38 14.14
CA ARG A 221 23.61 -11.96 14.61
C ARG A 221 23.52 -10.44 14.71
N THR A 222 22.35 -9.93 14.36
CA THR A 222 22.04 -8.49 14.43
C THR A 222 20.75 -8.27 15.20
N ASP A 223 20.66 -7.17 15.97
CA ASP A 223 19.43 -6.80 16.69
C ASP A 223 18.20 -6.75 15.76
N ARG A 224 18.41 -6.37 14.50
CA ARG A 224 17.32 -6.26 13.51
C ARG A 224 16.80 -7.62 13.06
N ALA A 225 17.69 -8.61 12.92
CA ALA A 225 17.29 -9.99 12.62
C ALA A 225 16.61 -10.63 13.84
N ASP A 226 17.08 -10.34 15.06
CA ASP A 226 16.42 -10.81 16.28
C ASP A 226 15.00 -10.23 16.41
N VAL A 227 14.79 -8.96 16.07
CA VAL A 227 13.44 -8.36 16.03
C VAL A 227 12.56 -9.06 14.99
N ALA A 228 13.07 -9.35 13.79
CA ALA A 228 12.33 -10.06 12.76
C ALA A 228 11.92 -11.46 13.23
N LEU A 229 12.85 -12.22 13.81
CA LEU A 229 12.58 -13.55 14.35
C LEU A 229 11.52 -13.54 15.45
N ASN A 230 11.56 -12.54 16.33
CA ASN A 230 10.56 -12.38 17.39
C ASN A 230 9.16 -12.08 16.80
N ILE A 231 9.09 -11.26 15.74
CA ILE A 231 7.84 -10.98 15.02
C ILE A 231 7.31 -12.26 14.35
N ASP A 232 8.17 -13.02 13.68
CA ASP A 232 7.78 -14.26 13.02
C ASP A 232 7.25 -15.28 14.03
N THR A 233 7.93 -15.40 15.18
CA THR A 233 7.50 -16.28 16.28
C THR A 233 6.14 -15.84 16.85
N ALA A 234 5.95 -14.55 17.08
CA ALA A 234 4.68 -14.01 17.56
C ALA A 234 3.54 -14.23 16.54
N ASN A 235 3.83 -14.02 15.25
CA ASN A 235 2.86 -14.23 14.19
C ASN A 235 2.47 -15.72 14.05
N ALA A 236 3.40 -16.65 14.20
CA ALA A 236 3.11 -18.08 14.23
C ALA A 236 2.14 -18.42 15.38
N GLN A 237 2.37 -17.89 16.58
CA GLN A 237 1.48 -18.10 17.72
C GLN A 237 0.07 -17.50 17.48
N ILE A 238 -0.03 -16.35 16.81
CA ILE A 238 -1.32 -15.73 16.47
C ILE A 238 -2.09 -16.62 15.48
N ILE A 239 -1.41 -17.18 14.48
CA ILE A 239 -2.03 -18.09 13.49
C ILE A 239 -2.54 -19.34 14.19
N ASP A 240 -1.73 -19.98 15.03
CA ASP A 240 -2.14 -21.17 15.81
C ASP A 240 -3.38 -20.90 16.67
N LEU A 241 -3.45 -19.72 17.31
CA LEU A 241 -4.60 -19.31 18.10
C LEU A 241 -5.85 -19.06 17.25
N GLN A 242 -5.70 -18.52 16.05
CA GLN A 242 -6.82 -18.31 15.12
C GLN A 242 -7.38 -19.64 14.63
N GLU A 243 -6.53 -20.56 14.19
CA GLU A 243 -6.93 -21.91 13.79
C GLU A 243 -7.65 -22.66 14.93
N TYR A 244 -7.15 -22.53 16.17
CA TYR A 244 -7.80 -23.12 17.34
C TYR A 244 -9.19 -22.52 17.61
N ARG A 245 -9.35 -21.19 17.49
CA ARG A 245 -10.66 -20.50 17.62
C ARG A 245 -11.65 -20.97 16.56
N GLU A 246 -11.21 -21.04 15.32
CA GLU A 246 -12.03 -21.53 14.19
C GLU A 246 -12.49 -22.98 14.42
N ALA A 247 -11.60 -23.85 14.90
CA ALA A 247 -11.94 -25.23 15.23
C ALA A 247 -13.00 -25.32 16.33
N ILE A 248 -12.90 -24.48 17.38
CA ILE A 248 -13.91 -24.40 18.44
C ILE A 248 -15.26 -23.91 17.90
N ASP A 249 -15.26 -22.89 17.06
CA ASP A 249 -16.49 -22.32 16.49
C ASP A 249 -17.17 -23.31 15.53
N HIS A 250 -16.41 -24.03 14.73
CA HIS A 250 -16.91 -25.14 13.92
C HIS A 250 -17.56 -26.25 14.76
N GLU A 251 -16.91 -26.63 15.86
CA GLU A 251 -17.46 -27.65 16.76
C GLU A 251 -18.77 -27.19 17.43
N ARG A 252 -18.79 -25.91 17.89
CA ARG A 252 -19.98 -25.31 18.50
C ARG A 252 -21.14 -25.23 17.52
N ASN A 253 -20.87 -24.84 16.26
CA ASN A 253 -21.88 -24.77 15.22
C ASN A 253 -22.45 -26.17 14.90
N ARG A 254 -21.60 -27.18 14.79
CA ARG A 254 -21.98 -28.57 14.57
C ARG A 254 -22.88 -29.09 15.68
N GLN A 255 -22.53 -28.86 16.97
CA GLN A 255 -23.34 -29.21 18.11
C GLN A 255 -24.70 -28.49 18.12
N SER A 256 -24.73 -27.22 17.75
CA SER A 256 -25.95 -26.42 17.64
C SER A 256 -26.90 -26.97 16.56
N GLU A 257 -26.37 -27.37 15.43
CA GLU A 257 -27.15 -27.99 14.34
C GLU A 257 -27.69 -29.37 14.76
N GLU A 258 -26.91 -30.16 15.48
CA GLU A 258 -27.34 -31.45 15.98
C GLU A 258 -28.47 -31.34 17.01
N ILE A 259 -28.36 -30.38 17.95
CA ILE A 259 -29.43 -30.05 18.90
C ILE A 259 -30.72 -29.62 18.16
N GLN A 260 -30.60 -28.72 17.17
CA GLN A 260 -31.76 -28.31 16.37
C GLN A 260 -32.41 -29.50 15.60
N ARG A 261 -31.57 -30.39 15.06
CA ARG A 261 -32.03 -31.59 14.36
C ARG A 261 -32.82 -32.51 15.34
N HIS A 262 -32.30 -32.75 16.55
CA HIS A 262 -32.96 -33.54 17.57
C HIS A 262 -34.28 -32.91 18.04
N GLN A 263 -34.32 -31.58 18.20
CA GLN A 263 -35.56 -30.87 18.54
C GLN A 263 -36.63 -30.97 17.46
N ARG A 264 -36.24 -30.91 16.16
CA ARG A 264 -37.18 -31.09 15.04
C ARG A 264 -37.74 -32.50 14.98
N VAL A 265 -36.92 -33.53 15.23
CA VAL A 265 -37.36 -34.92 15.26
C VAL A 265 -38.28 -35.18 16.45
N SER A 266 -37.98 -34.70 17.64
CA SER A 266 -38.81 -34.86 18.82
C SER A 266 -40.07 -34.01 18.82
N GLY A 267 -40.09 -32.90 18.05
CA GLY A 267 -41.28 -32.07 17.82
C GLY A 267 -42.28 -32.72 16.85
N ALA A 268 -41.78 -33.45 15.85
CA ALA A 268 -42.61 -34.14 14.87
C ALA A 268 -43.37 -35.35 15.47
N ASP A 269 -42.81 -35.98 16.51
CA ASP A 269 -43.41 -37.14 17.21
C ASP A 269 -44.55 -36.76 18.17
N ARG A 270 -44.70 -35.45 18.49
CA ARG A 270 -45.79 -34.97 19.38
C ARG A 270 -47.07 -34.54 18.62
N THR A 271 -47.04 -34.54 17.29
CA THR A 271 -48.21 -34.18 16.47
C THR A 271 -49.00 -35.36 15.94
N ALA A 272 -48.57 -36.58 16.23
CA ALA A 272 -49.33 -37.82 15.94
C ALA A 272 -50.04 -38.34 17.20
N GLY A 273 -51.05 -37.60 17.65
CA GLY A 273 -51.99 -38.13 18.66
C GLY A 273 -53.19 -38.77 17.98
N PRO A 274 -53.78 -39.87 18.56
CA PRO A 274 -54.80 -40.61 17.87
C PRO A 274 -56.11 -39.86 17.74
N GLU A 275 -56.67 -39.91 16.54
CA GLU A 275 -58.02 -39.52 16.29
C GLU A 275 -58.98 -40.41 17.12
N HIS A 276 -59.70 -39.85 18.07
CA HIS A 276 -60.87 -40.48 18.65
C HIS A 276 -62.11 -39.67 18.24
N GLY A 277 -62.98 -40.38 17.53
CA GLY A 277 -64.21 -39.93 16.96
C GLY A 277 -65.26 -39.45 17.95
N ASP A 278 -65.97 -38.50 17.46
CA ASP A 278 -67.38 -38.24 17.49
C ASP A 278 -68.21 -38.66 18.70
N THR A 279 -68.86 -37.69 19.31
CA THR A 279 -70.32 -37.63 19.44
C THR A 279 -70.74 -36.24 19.96
N GLY A 280 -71.74 -35.69 19.27
CA GLY A 280 -72.31 -34.36 19.40
C GLY A 280 -72.97 -33.97 20.75
N ARG A 281 -73.09 -32.70 20.92
CA ARG A 281 -74.35 -31.98 21.32
C ARG A 281 -74.11 -30.47 21.45
N ARG A 282 -74.87 -29.79 20.60
CA ARG A 282 -75.58 -28.50 20.77
C ARG A 282 -75.03 -27.44 21.72
N SER A 283 -74.86 -26.27 21.11
CA SER A 283 -74.84 -24.89 21.64
C SER A 283 -76.03 -24.59 22.58
N PRO A 284 -76.09 -23.46 23.37
CA PRO A 284 -75.98 -22.12 22.80
C PRO A 284 -75.34 -21.01 23.69
N ALA A 285 -74.95 -19.97 22.98
CA ALA A 285 -75.10 -18.57 23.28
C ALA A 285 -74.30 -17.84 24.36
N GLY A 286 -73.60 -16.85 23.91
CA GLY A 286 -73.80 -15.48 24.36
C GLY A 286 -72.71 -14.89 25.26
N HIS A 287 -71.87 -14.12 24.76
CA HIS A 287 -71.74 -12.69 25.14
C HIS A 287 -70.34 -12.16 24.75
N GLU A 288 -70.35 -11.30 23.78
CA GLU A 288 -69.39 -10.18 23.73
C GLU A 288 -69.77 -9.15 24.82
N PRO A 289 -68.87 -8.32 25.29
CA PRO A 289 -68.41 -7.18 24.51
C PRO A 289 -66.92 -6.78 24.76
N ASP A 290 -66.39 -6.22 23.72
CA ASP A 290 -65.36 -5.16 23.65
C ASP A 290 -65.82 -3.90 24.42
N PRO A 291 -65.05 -2.80 24.57
CA PRO A 291 -63.66 -2.48 24.33
C PRO A 291 -62.98 -1.58 25.38
N ALA A 292 -61.78 -1.14 25.07
CA ALA A 292 -61.20 0.17 25.36
C ALA A 292 -60.41 0.41 26.66
N GLY A 293 -59.29 1.06 26.44
CA GLY A 293 -58.62 1.96 27.39
C GLY A 293 -57.09 1.83 27.40
N GLN A 294 -56.44 2.46 26.51
CA GLN A 294 -55.75 3.76 26.57
C GLN A 294 -54.67 3.93 27.64
N ARG A 295 -53.51 4.33 27.12
CA ARG A 295 -52.52 5.34 27.55
C ARG A 295 -51.53 4.99 28.65
N GLY A 296 -50.28 5.32 28.32
CA GLY A 296 -49.39 6.29 28.91
C GLY A 296 -47.95 5.79 28.93
N ALA A 297 -47.12 6.29 28.14
CA ALA A 297 -46.24 7.45 28.29
C ALA A 297 -45.05 7.29 29.25
N GLY A 298 -43.89 7.64 28.73
CA GLY A 298 -42.73 8.12 29.47
C GLY A 298 -41.54 7.19 29.38
N GLY A 299 -40.47 7.47 28.70
CA GLY A 299 -39.63 8.67 28.78
C GLY A 299 -38.35 8.27 29.47
N GLY A 300 -37.23 8.45 28.84
CA GLY A 300 -35.95 8.31 29.53
C GLY A 300 -34.77 8.15 28.60
N VAL A 301 -34.41 9.26 27.96
CA VAL A 301 -33.11 9.42 27.28
C VAL A 301 -32.05 9.58 28.38
N ALA A 302 -31.01 8.76 28.37
CA ALA A 302 -29.81 8.99 29.17
C ALA A 302 -28.62 9.28 28.24
N GLU A 303 -28.30 10.54 28.17
CA GLU A 303 -27.08 11.14 27.67
C GLU A 303 -25.92 10.74 28.56
N SER A 304 -24.81 10.30 27.96
CA SER A 304 -23.51 10.14 28.62
C SER A 304 -22.59 11.29 28.26
N PRO A 305 -21.88 11.89 29.22
CA PRO A 305 -21.05 13.07 28.96
C PRO A 305 -19.66 12.72 28.48
N ALA A 306 -19.14 13.62 27.62
CA ALA A 306 -17.75 13.64 27.12
C ALA A 306 -16.76 13.98 28.26
N PRO A 307 -15.50 13.53 28.19
CA PRO A 307 -14.46 13.99 29.10
C PRO A 307 -13.81 15.29 28.65
N ASP A 308 -13.67 16.12 29.61
CA ASP A 308 -13.09 17.46 29.74
C ASP A 308 -11.63 17.56 29.25
N ARG A 309 -11.32 18.65 28.54
CA ARG A 309 -9.99 19.10 28.22
C ARG A 309 -9.43 19.92 29.39
N GLY A 310 -8.51 19.34 30.15
CA GLY A 310 -7.67 20.07 31.11
C GLY A 310 -6.35 20.47 30.46
N GLY A 311 -6.17 21.77 30.20
CA GLY A 311 -4.88 22.35 29.89
C GLY A 311 -4.06 22.64 31.16
N MET A 312 -2.74 22.48 31.02
CA MET A 312 -1.69 23.16 31.82
C MET A 312 -0.44 23.09 30.94
N GLY A 313 0.26 24.10 30.49
CA GLY A 313 0.74 25.31 31.15
C GLY A 313 2.03 25.03 31.89
N GLY A 314 3.19 25.39 31.31
CA GLY A 314 4.49 25.39 32.01
C GLY A 314 5.66 25.41 31.00
N ALA A 315 6.08 26.56 30.55
CA ALA A 315 7.25 27.33 30.99
C ALA A 315 8.58 26.58 30.84
N GLY A 316 9.31 26.85 29.80
CA GLY A 316 10.48 27.71 29.69
C GLY A 316 11.74 27.21 30.41
N GLN A 317 12.74 26.85 29.58
CA GLN A 317 14.12 27.25 29.95
C GLN A 317 14.99 27.25 28.68
N ARG A 318 15.40 28.44 28.30
CA ARG A 318 16.53 28.70 27.42
C ARG A 318 17.82 28.46 28.22
N VAL A 319 18.74 27.71 27.67
CA VAL A 319 20.13 27.77 28.09
C VAL A 319 20.96 28.17 26.88
N ALA A 320 21.49 29.35 26.94
CA ALA A 320 22.53 29.89 26.07
C ALA A 320 23.91 29.56 26.65
N GLY A 321 24.88 29.48 25.77
CA GLY A 321 26.31 29.47 26.08
C GLY A 321 27.01 28.25 25.51
N GLY A 322 28.04 28.33 24.77
CA GLY A 322 29.04 29.33 24.58
C GLY A 322 30.04 28.85 23.54
N SER A 323 30.47 29.82 22.80
CA SER A 323 31.60 29.79 21.88
C SER A 323 32.88 29.31 22.58
N ARG A 324 33.66 28.46 21.90
CA ARG A 324 35.16 28.53 21.98
C ARG A 324 35.78 28.16 20.65
N ARG A 325 36.53 29.13 20.13
CA ARG A 325 37.57 28.98 19.10
C ARG A 325 38.79 28.30 19.76
N GLY A 326 39.57 27.67 18.96
CA GLY A 326 40.93 27.26 19.30
C GLY A 326 41.41 26.15 18.40
N GLU A 327 42.27 26.58 17.53
CA GLU A 327 43.42 26.05 16.78
C GLU A 327 43.19 25.02 15.71
#